data_7f4a2a9b13fa2c378cafa051841c1e0b
#
_entry.id   7f4a2a9b13fa2c378cafa051841c1e0b
#
_cell.length_a   1.000
_cell.length_b   1.000
_cell.length_c   1.000
_cell.angle_alpha   90.00
_cell.angle_beta   90.00
_cell.angle_gamma   90.00
#
_symmetry.space_group_name_H-M   'P 1'
#
loop_
_entity.id
_entity.type
_entity.pdbx_description
1 polymer ?
#
loop_
_entity_poly.entity_id
_entity_poly.type
_entity_poly.pdbx_seq_one_letter_code
_entity_poly.pdbx_strand_id
1 'polypeptide(L)'
;MEKEEQLFRKRIQELAENAYSRDIPLHTDFLTLAEQTVFQNMSATLPPVKFVLSGGFPMSERKVLCFLASYEEELYAPPFVCLKIVPANRRFAEELTHRDYLGAIMNLGIERAMIGDIVLQDGNAWAFVMEKMSRYLAENLTMIRHTSVVTGITADFSELPEPEMEEISGTVSSVRLDSVIALCGRLSRTRAASYIEDEKVSVNGAVCTNVSLNLRGGEILSIRGIGKFRFGEPGNLKKKGRTSVVVYRYK
;
A
#
# COMPACT_ATOMS: atom_id res chain seq x y z
N MET A 1 2.46 10.66 -16.69
CA MET A 1 3.27 9.58 -16.10
C MET A 1 4.76 9.93 -16.07
N GLU A 2 5.49 10.05 -17.20
CA GLU A 2 6.95 10.33 -17.14
C GLU A 2 7.31 11.63 -16.42
N LYS A 3 6.55 12.71 -16.65
CA LYS A 3 6.81 14.01 -16.00
C LYS A 3 6.57 13.98 -14.50
N GLU A 4 5.54 13.30 -14.05
CA GLU A 4 5.21 13.14 -12.62
C GLU A 4 6.26 12.28 -11.92
N GLU A 5 6.70 11.19 -12.57
CA GLU A 5 7.79 10.35 -12.06
C GLU A 5 9.11 11.13 -11.95
N GLN A 6 9.45 11.95 -12.95
CA GLN A 6 10.64 12.81 -12.91
C GLN A 6 10.60 13.82 -11.76
N LEU A 7 9.43 14.45 -11.54
CA LEU A 7 9.24 15.38 -10.42
C LEU A 7 9.36 14.66 -9.07
N PHE A 8 8.78 13.45 -8.96
CA PHE A 8 8.92 12.63 -7.77
C PHE A 8 10.38 12.25 -7.50
N ARG A 9 11.12 11.78 -8.51
CA ARG A 9 12.56 11.44 -8.39
C ARG A 9 13.37 12.62 -7.90
N LYS A 10 13.14 13.81 -8.48
CA LYS A 10 13.83 15.05 -8.07
C LYS A 10 13.52 15.38 -6.61
N ARG A 11 12.25 15.33 -6.19
CA ARG A 11 11.85 15.57 -4.80
C ARG A 11 12.52 14.62 -3.82
N ILE A 12 12.58 13.31 -4.15
CA ILE A 12 13.24 12.33 -3.30
C ILE A 12 14.74 12.58 -3.20
N GLN A 13 15.39 12.93 -4.30
CA GLN A 13 16.81 13.25 -4.30
C GLN A 13 17.10 14.50 -3.44
N GLU A 14 16.33 15.57 -3.58
CA GLU A 14 16.46 16.79 -2.76
C GLU A 14 16.23 16.50 -1.26
N LEU A 15 15.26 15.65 -0.91
CA LEU A 15 15.03 15.24 0.47
C LEU A 15 16.22 14.44 1.03
N ALA A 16 16.75 13.47 0.28
CA ALA A 16 17.89 12.67 0.69
C ALA A 16 19.17 13.53 0.86
N GLU A 17 19.44 14.43 -0.08
CA GLU A 17 20.58 15.36 -0.02
C GLU A 17 20.48 16.30 1.20
N ASN A 18 19.29 16.84 1.46
CA ASN A 18 19.05 17.70 2.63
C ASN A 18 19.17 16.93 3.95
N ALA A 19 18.62 15.72 4.03
CA ALA A 19 18.74 14.87 5.21
C ALA A 19 20.20 14.53 5.50
N TYR A 20 20.95 14.12 4.47
CA TYR A 20 22.37 13.77 4.59
C TYR A 20 23.25 14.97 4.94
N SER A 21 23.10 16.11 4.22
CA SER A 21 24.00 17.27 4.39
C SER A 21 23.75 18.04 5.68
N ARG A 22 22.51 18.05 6.19
CA ARG A 22 22.14 18.77 7.41
C ARG A 22 22.08 17.87 8.65
N ASP A 23 22.19 16.57 8.45
CA ASP A 23 22.05 15.55 9.49
C ASP A 23 20.74 15.68 10.30
N ILE A 24 19.63 15.83 9.59
CA ILE A 24 18.28 15.96 10.18
C ILE A 24 17.33 14.92 9.59
N PRO A 25 16.35 14.42 10.38
CA PRO A 25 15.33 13.54 9.84
C PRO A 25 14.38 14.31 8.90
N LEU A 26 14.13 13.74 7.74
CA LEU A 26 13.17 14.25 6.75
C LEU A 26 12.28 13.12 6.24
N HIS A 27 11.08 13.45 5.82
CA HIS A 27 10.12 12.46 5.34
C HIS A 27 9.27 12.94 4.17
N THR A 28 8.66 11.99 3.47
CA THR A 28 7.62 12.23 2.47
C THR A 28 6.24 12.26 3.13
N ASP A 29 5.20 12.55 2.36
CA ASP A 29 3.84 12.10 2.67
C ASP A 29 3.71 10.59 2.34
N PHE A 30 2.50 9.99 2.45
CA PHE A 30 2.29 8.58 2.14
C PHE A 30 2.45 8.30 0.64
N LEU A 31 3.43 7.48 0.32
CA LEU A 31 3.72 7.01 -1.03
C LEU A 31 2.78 5.88 -1.45
N THR A 32 2.40 5.88 -2.71
CA THR A 32 1.74 4.75 -3.38
C THR A 32 2.75 3.62 -3.62
N LEU A 33 2.27 2.42 -3.93
CA LEU A 33 3.14 1.29 -4.32
C LEU A 33 4.03 1.62 -5.53
N ALA A 34 3.49 2.38 -6.51
CA ALA A 34 4.25 2.80 -7.69
C ALA A 34 5.41 3.75 -7.30
N GLU A 35 5.15 4.74 -6.45
CA GLU A 35 6.18 5.66 -5.96
C GLU A 35 7.23 4.94 -5.12
N GLN A 36 6.83 3.97 -4.28
CA GLN A 36 7.77 3.11 -3.55
C GLN A 36 8.68 2.32 -4.50
N THR A 37 8.12 1.80 -5.61
CA THR A 37 8.91 1.10 -6.64
C THR A 37 9.91 2.04 -7.32
N VAL A 38 9.48 3.27 -7.67
CA VAL A 38 10.37 4.30 -8.22
C VAL A 38 11.51 4.62 -7.24
N PHE A 39 11.18 4.80 -5.96
CA PHE A 39 12.18 5.02 -4.91
C PHE A 39 13.17 3.86 -4.81
N GLN A 40 12.70 2.61 -4.74
CA GLN A 40 13.57 1.43 -4.66
C GLN A 40 14.56 1.36 -5.84
N ASN A 41 14.10 1.70 -7.06
CA ASN A 41 14.94 1.67 -8.26
C ASN A 41 16.01 2.78 -8.27
N MET A 42 15.80 3.88 -7.56
CA MET A 42 16.77 4.98 -7.49
C MET A 42 17.58 5.02 -6.19
N SER A 43 17.23 4.24 -5.18
CA SER A 43 17.82 4.30 -3.83
C SER A 43 19.35 4.14 -3.81
N ALA A 44 19.90 3.30 -4.69
CA ALA A 44 21.36 3.11 -4.82
C ALA A 44 22.11 4.34 -5.38
N THR A 45 21.40 5.32 -5.96
CA THR A 45 22.00 6.56 -6.50
C THR A 45 21.91 7.73 -5.53
N LEU A 46 21.23 7.57 -4.41
CA LEU A 46 21.08 8.57 -3.38
C LEU A 46 22.32 8.66 -2.49
N PRO A 47 22.53 9.79 -1.78
CA PRO A 47 23.54 9.86 -0.72
C PRO A 47 23.41 8.72 0.30
N PRO A 48 24.48 8.34 1.02
CA PRO A 48 24.45 7.24 1.97
C PRO A 48 23.71 7.60 3.27
N VAL A 49 22.44 7.97 3.15
CA VAL A 49 21.54 8.29 4.25
C VAL A 49 20.70 7.04 4.60
N LYS A 50 20.56 6.76 5.89
CA LYS A 50 19.67 5.69 6.36
C LYS A 50 18.21 6.06 6.06
N PHE A 51 17.38 5.07 5.75
CA PHE A 51 15.96 5.30 5.53
C PHE A 51 15.09 4.15 6.02
N VAL A 52 13.84 4.47 6.31
CA VAL A 52 12.78 3.51 6.68
C VAL A 52 11.53 3.80 5.85
N LEU A 53 10.88 2.75 5.36
CA LEU A 53 9.54 2.80 4.77
C LEU A 53 8.55 2.24 5.80
N SER A 54 7.69 3.08 6.35
CA SER A 54 6.70 2.71 7.36
C SER A 54 5.30 3.19 6.98
N GLY A 55 4.30 2.35 7.23
CA GLY A 55 2.88 2.70 7.08
C GLY A 55 2.06 2.40 8.33
N GLY A 56 2.74 2.12 9.47
CA GLY A 56 2.13 1.93 10.78
C GLY A 56 1.83 0.47 11.15
N PHE A 57 1.72 -0.43 10.18
CA PHE A 57 1.52 -1.86 10.43
C PHE A 57 2.15 -2.71 9.31
N PRO A 58 2.42 -4.02 9.57
CA PRO A 58 3.21 -4.85 8.64
C PRO A 58 2.64 -4.98 7.23
N MET A 59 1.31 -4.96 7.10
CA MET A 59 0.62 -5.16 5.83
C MET A 59 0.26 -3.85 5.11
N SER A 60 0.73 -2.71 5.62
CA SER A 60 0.47 -1.41 5.00
C SER A 60 0.99 -1.34 3.57
N GLU A 61 0.14 -0.85 2.67
CA GLU A 61 0.49 -0.64 1.27
C GLU A 61 1.05 0.76 1.03
N ARG A 62 0.41 1.76 1.64
CA ARG A 62 0.89 3.13 1.59
C ARG A 62 1.89 3.36 2.71
N LYS A 63 3.06 3.86 2.36
CA LYS A 63 4.16 4.05 3.32
C LYS A 63 4.76 5.45 3.21
N VAL A 64 5.15 5.99 4.32
CA VAL A 64 5.98 7.19 4.40
C VAL A 64 7.43 6.75 4.29
N LEU A 65 8.20 7.41 3.42
CA LEU A 65 9.65 7.27 3.38
C LEU A 65 10.24 8.28 4.36
N CYS A 66 10.93 7.77 5.38
CA CYS A 66 11.64 8.57 6.37
C CYS A 66 13.14 8.40 6.16
N PHE A 67 13.85 9.49 5.89
CA PHE A 67 15.30 9.55 5.99
C PHE A 67 15.68 9.86 7.43
N LEU A 68 16.62 9.11 7.98
CA LEU A 68 17.04 9.21 9.38
C LEU A 68 18.30 10.08 9.49
N ALA A 69 18.43 10.80 10.60
CA ALA A 69 19.69 11.42 10.94
C ALA A 69 20.76 10.38 11.31
N SER A 70 22.03 10.72 11.26
CA SER A 70 23.14 9.76 11.50
C SER A 70 23.11 9.11 12.89
N TYR A 71 22.58 9.82 13.88
CA TYR A 71 22.44 9.39 15.28
C TYR A 71 21.19 8.55 15.53
N GLU A 72 20.29 8.41 14.57
CA GLU A 72 19.12 7.56 14.68
C GLU A 72 19.42 6.16 14.12
N GLU A 73 19.07 5.12 14.87
CA GLU A 73 19.22 3.73 14.43
C GLU A 73 17.93 3.17 13.88
N GLU A 74 16.79 3.65 14.39
CA GLU A 74 15.45 3.25 13.97
C GLU A 74 14.49 4.43 13.96
N LEU A 75 13.31 4.23 13.39
CA LEU A 75 12.25 5.26 13.35
C LEU A 75 11.45 5.24 14.65
N TYR A 76 11.85 6.03 15.64
CA TYR A 76 11.17 6.11 16.96
C TYR A 76 9.84 6.87 16.90
N ALA A 77 9.76 7.92 16.09
CA ALA A 77 8.59 8.77 15.97
C ALA A 77 8.17 8.90 14.49
N PRO A 78 7.29 8.01 13.99
CA PRO A 78 6.77 8.15 12.64
C PRO A 78 5.98 9.46 12.50
N PRO A 79 6.08 10.17 11.35
CA PRO A 79 5.41 11.46 11.13
C PRO A 79 3.90 11.31 10.85
N PHE A 80 3.30 10.22 11.27
CA PHE A 80 1.90 9.89 11.12
C PHE A 80 1.36 9.19 12.36
N VAL A 81 0.05 9.22 12.51
CA VAL A 81 -0.69 8.58 13.60
C VAL A 81 -1.83 7.73 13.04
N CYS A 82 -2.39 6.88 13.89
CA CYS A 82 -3.61 6.15 13.60
C CYS A 82 -4.81 6.85 14.25
N LEU A 83 -5.86 7.09 13.47
CA LEU A 83 -7.16 7.53 13.95
C LEU A 83 -8.09 6.33 14.03
N LYS A 84 -8.65 6.07 15.20
CA LYS A 84 -9.77 5.15 15.38
C LYS A 84 -11.07 5.91 15.18
N ILE A 85 -11.90 5.45 14.26
CA ILE A 85 -13.18 6.05 13.89
C ILE A 85 -14.27 5.03 14.21
N VAL A 86 -15.15 5.36 15.11
CA VAL A 86 -16.22 4.46 15.56
C VAL A 86 -17.58 5.12 15.39
N PRO A 87 -18.64 4.39 15.04
CA PRO A 87 -19.99 4.92 15.02
C PRO A 87 -20.40 5.42 16.42
N ALA A 88 -20.92 6.63 16.51
CA ALA A 88 -21.44 7.18 17.76
C ALA A 88 -22.61 6.33 18.33
N ASN A 89 -23.39 5.71 17.45
CA ASN A 89 -24.42 4.76 17.82
C ASN A 89 -24.48 3.61 16.80
N ARG A 90 -24.04 2.43 17.23
CA ARG A 90 -24.00 1.23 16.36
C ARG A 90 -25.36 0.80 15.82
N ARG A 91 -26.45 1.05 16.58
CA ARG A 91 -27.81 0.65 16.20
C ARG A 91 -28.31 1.35 14.93
N PHE A 92 -27.83 2.57 14.67
CA PHE A 92 -28.25 3.40 13.54
C PHE A 92 -27.12 3.61 12.52
N ALA A 93 -26.01 2.89 12.68
CA ALA A 93 -24.90 2.98 11.74
C ALA A 93 -25.22 2.23 10.46
N GLU A 94 -24.92 2.87 9.32
CA GLU A 94 -24.92 2.22 8.02
C GLU A 94 -23.69 1.32 7.88
N GLU A 95 -23.76 0.35 6.98
CA GLU A 95 -22.59 -0.40 6.55
C GLU A 95 -21.71 0.50 5.65
N LEU A 96 -20.64 1.02 6.24
CA LEU A 96 -19.72 1.95 5.57
C LEU A 96 -18.58 1.18 4.90
N THR A 97 -18.24 1.57 3.70
CA THR A 97 -17.14 1.02 2.91
C THR A 97 -15.87 1.88 3.06
N HIS A 98 -14.72 1.31 2.68
CA HIS A 98 -13.46 2.05 2.59
C HIS A 98 -13.59 3.38 1.82
N ARG A 99 -14.40 3.40 0.73
CA ARG A 99 -14.63 4.61 -0.08
C ARG A 99 -15.39 5.68 0.67
N ASP A 100 -16.31 5.29 1.55
CA ASP A 100 -17.11 6.24 2.33
C ASP A 100 -16.20 6.95 3.35
N TYR A 101 -15.34 6.21 4.06
CA TYR A 101 -14.35 6.79 4.98
C TYR A 101 -13.36 7.69 4.24
N LEU A 102 -12.73 7.20 3.17
CA LEU A 102 -11.80 7.99 2.38
C LEU A 102 -12.44 9.26 1.83
N GLY A 103 -13.65 9.14 1.26
CA GLY A 103 -14.39 10.28 0.72
C GLY A 103 -14.71 11.33 1.79
N ALA A 104 -15.13 10.91 2.98
CA ALA A 104 -15.41 11.82 4.08
C ALA A 104 -14.16 12.59 4.54
N ILE A 105 -13.01 11.91 4.66
CA ILE A 105 -11.74 12.56 5.01
C ILE A 105 -11.32 13.57 3.92
N MET A 106 -11.40 13.18 2.64
CA MET A 106 -11.03 14.05 1.53
C MET A 106 -11.98 15.25 1.39
N ASN A 107 -13.26 15.09 1.71
CA ASN A 107 -14.24 16.19 1.70
C ASN A 107 -13.94 17.28 2.76
N LEU A 108 -13.13 16.97 3.77
CA LEU A 108 -12.58 17.94 4.73
C LEU A 108 -11.38 18.71 4.18
N GLY A 109 -11.04 18.55 2.89
CA GLY A 109 -9.92 19.23 2.24
C GLY A 109 -8.57 18.53 2.41
N ILE A 110 -8.55 17.30 2.91
CA ILE A 110 -7.30 16.55 3.10
C ILE A 110 -6.87 15.89 1.78
N GLU A 111 -5.64 16.16 1.37
CA GLU A 111 -5.05 15.55 0.18
C GLU A 111 -4.84 14.04 0.35
N ARG A 112 -5.02 13.26 -0.71
CA ARG A 112 -4.85 11.80 -0.67
C ARG A 112 -3.46 11.36 -0.21
N ALA A 113 -2.44 12.15 -0.48
CA ALA A 113 -1.06 11.89 -0.06
C ALA A 113 -0.89 11.93 1.47
N MET A 114 -1.73 12.65 2.18
CA MET A 114 -1.70 12.74 3.65
C MET A 114 -2.42 11.58 4.35
N ILE A 115 -3.03 10.68 3.57
CA ILE A 115 -3.81 9.55 4.07
C ILE A 115 -3.12 8.25 3.68
N GLY A 116 -2.79 7.44 4.65
CA GLY A 116 -2.26 6.08 4.48
C GLY A 116 -3.34 5.07 4.17
N ASP A 117 -3.24 3.90 4.77
CA ASP A 117 -4.26 2.86 4.66
C ASP A 117 -5.40 3.11 5.64
N ILE A 118 -6.59 2.68 5.25
CA ILE A 118 -7.78 2.65 6.09
C ILE A 118 -8.17 1.19 6.24
N VAL A 119 -8.19 0.69 7.47
CA VAL A 119 -8.54 -0.69 7.79
C VAL A 119 -9.91 -0.72 8.44
N LEU A 120 -10.77 -1.63 8.02
CA LEU A 120 -12.15 -1.75 8.50
C LEU A 120 -12.37 -3.07 9.20
N GLN A 121 -13.02 -3.04 10.36
CA GLN A 121 -13.50 -4.24 11.04
C GLN A 121 -14.70 -3.91 11.94
N ASP A 122 -15.73 -4.73 11.91
CA ASP A 122 -16.89 -4.67 12.79
C ASP A 122 -17.53 -3.28 12.88
N GLY A 123 -17.58 -2.55 11.74
CA GLY A 123 -18.12 -1.21 11.64
C GLY A 123 -17.22 -0.11 12.21
N ASN A 124 -16.01 -0.45 12.67
CA ASN A 124 -14.99 0.51 13.06
C ASN A 124 -13.99 0.70 11.91
N ALA A 125 -13.27 1.83 11.94
CA ALA A 125 -12.17 2.07 11.01
C ALA A 125 -10.92 2.58 11.75
N TRP A 126 -9.77 2.19 11.23
CA TRP A 126 -8.46 2.71 11.61
C TRP A 126 -7.85 3.38 10.38
N ALA A 127 -7.70 4.70 10.43
CA ALA A 127 -7.13 5.48 9.34
C ALA A 127 -5.74 6.01 9.73
N PHE A 128 -4.73 5.63 8.98
CA PHE A 128 -3.39 6.20 9.16
C PHE A 128 -3.33 7.55 8.45
N VAL A 129 -2.91 8.60 9.14
CA VAL A 129 -2.89 9.97 8.60
C VAL A 129 -1.62 10.68 9.04
N MET A 130 -1.11 11.63 8.24
CA MET A 130 0.01 12.46 8.64
C MET A 130 -0.34 13.20 9.94
N GLU A 131 0.60 13.22 10.90
CA GLU A 131 0.40 13.77 12.25
C GLU A 131 -0.14 15.21 12.22
N LYS A 132 0.38 16.05 11.30
CA LYS A 132 -0.05 17.44 11.11
C LYS A 132 -1.55 17.62 10.84
N MET A 133 -2.26 16.56 10.37
CA MET A 133 -3.69 16.57 10.08
C MET A 133 -4.54 15.88 11.16
N SER A 134 -3.91 15.19 12.10
CA SER A 134 -4.58 14.30 13.04
C SER A 134 -5.59 15.01 13.94
N ARG A 135 -5.18 16.14 14.52
CA ARG A 135 -6.04 16.93 15.40
C ARG A 135 -7.25 17.51 14.66
N TYR A 136 -7.00 18.07 13.48
CA TYR A 136 -8.07 18.60 12.64
C TYR A 136 -9.10 17.53 12.29
N LEU A 137 -8.65 16.34 11.91
CA LEU A 137 -9.53 15.22 11.61
C LEU A 137 -10.27 14.70 12.83
N ALA A 138 -9.60 14.60 13.99
CA ALA A 138 -10.24 14.15 15.23
C ALA A 138 -11.38 15.11 15.66
N GLU A 139 -11.23 16.41 15.42
CA GLU A 139 -12.22 17.43 15.79
C GLU A 139 -13.35 17.58 14.76
N ASN A 140 -13.09 17.34 13.46
CA ASN A 140 -14.01 17.68 12.37
C ASN A 140 -14.64 16.48 11.67
N LEU A 141 -14.06 15.28 11.75
CA LEU A 141 -14.66 14.09 11.17
C LEU A 141 -15.71 13.51 12.09
N THR A 142 -16.91 14.08 12.05
CA THR A 142 -18.04 13.75 12.94
C THR A 142 -19.14 12.98 12.22
N MET A 143 -19.12 12.92 10.88
CA MET A 143 -20.15 12.25 10.08
C MET A 143 -19.55 11.62 8.82
N ILE A 144 -19.98 10.40 8.52
CA ILE A 144 -19.65 9.68 7.27
C ILE A 144 -20.97 9.21 6.67
N ARG A 145 -21.34 9.73 5.47
CA ARG A 145 -22.68 9.62 4.90
C ARG A 145 -23.73 10.09 5.92
N HIS A 146 -24.60 9.18 6.40
CA HIS A 146 -25.62 9.48 7.41
C HIS A 146 -25.27 8.91 8.79
N THR A 147 -24.07 8.35 8.96
CA THR A 147 -23.60 7.79 10.22
C THR A 147 -22.79 8.83 10.99
N SER A 148 -23.25 9.21 12.18
CA SER A 148 -22.43 10.00 13.12
C SER A 148 -21.30 9.14 13.67
N VAL A 149 -20.09 9.69 13.71
CA VAL A 149 -18.88 8.99 14.16
C VAL A 149 -18.15 9.78 15.24
N VAL A 150 -17.38 9.06 16.04
CA VAL A 150 -16.42 9.61 17.01
C VAL A 150 -15.04 9.23 16.52
N THR A 151 -14.17 10.23 16.36
CA THR A 151 -12.82 10.06 15.85
C THR A 151 -11.81 10.42 16.94
N GLY A 152 -10.83 9.56 17.18
CA GLY A 152 -9.78 9.78 18.18
C GLY A 152 -8.45 9.19 17.75
N ILE A 153 -7.35 9.79 18.23
CA ILE A 153 -5.99 9.25 18.00
C ILE A 153 -5.82 8.01 18.90
N THR A 154 -5.28 6.92 18.32
CA THR A 154 -4.97 5.70 19.05
C THR A 154 -3.52 5.26 18.80
N ALA A 155 -2.88 4.77 19.87
CA ALA A 155 -1.61 4.04 19.79
C ALA A 155 -1.82 2.53 19.98
N ASP A 156 -3.07 2.09 20.24
CA ASP A 156 -3.41 0.68 20.40
C ASP A 156 -3.77 0.10 19.03
N PHE A 157 -2.89 -0.76 18.55
CA PHE A 157 -3.04 -1.50 17.30
C PHE A 157 -3.46 -2.96 17.52
N SER A 158 -3.75 -3.36 18.75
CA SER A 158 -4.17 -4.73 19.07
C SER A 158 -5.49 -5.14 18.42
N GLU A 159 -6.32 -4.15 18.10
CA GLU A 159 -7.61 -4.34 17.42
C GLU A 159 -7.50 -4.21 15.89
N LEU A 160 -6.32 -3.93 15.34
CA LEU A 160 -6.17 -3.92 13.88
C LEU A 160 -6.39 -5.33 13.33
N PRO A 161 -7.33 -5.52 12.40
CA PRO A 161 -7.55 -6.83 11.83
C PRO A 161 -6.32 -7.27 11.03
N GLU A 162 -5.98 -8.54 11.16
CA GLU A 162 -5.12 -9.16 10.16
C GLU A 162 -5.89 -9.22 8.83
N PRO A 163 -5.28 -8.84 7.70
CA PRO A 163 -5.95 -8.92 6.41
C PRO A 163 -6.39 -10.36 6.13
N GLU A 164 -7.68 -10.55 5.91
CA GLU A 164 -8.16 -11.87 5.46
C GLU A 164 -7.64 -12.14 4.05
N MET A 165 -6.83 -13.18 3.93
CA MET A 165 -6.28 -13.61 2.67
C MET A 165 -6.74 -15.03 2.33
N GLU A 166 -7.19 -15.22 1.10
CA GLU A 166 -7.45 -16.55 0.55
C GLU A 166 -6.17 -17.04 -0.14
N GLU A 167 -5.64 -18.17 0.35
CA GLU A 167 -4.50 -18.81 -0.28
C GLU A 167 -4.93 -19.58 -1.54
N ILE A 168 -4.28 -19.29 -2.65
CA ILE A 168 -4.44 -19.98 -3.93
C ILE A 168 -3.08 -20.57 -4.30
N SER A 169 -2.96 -21.88 -4.23
CA SER A 169 -1.74 -22.60 -4.57
C SER A 169 -1.85 -23.30 -5.93
N GLY A 170 -0.74 -23.40 -6.63
CA GLY A 170 -0.68 -24.05 -7.93
C GLY A 170 0.72 -24.35 -8.41
N THR A 171 0.83 -24.80 -9.66
CA THR A 171 2.12 -25.01 -10.30
C THR A 171 2.15 -24.34 -11.66
N VAL A 172 3.23 -23.64 -11.97
CA VAL A 172 3.45 -22.95 -13.24
C VAL A 172 4.70 -23.49 -13.94
N SER A 173 4.75 -23.41 -15.26
CA SER A 173 5.94 -23.78 -16.03
C SER A 173 7.06 -22.74 -15.91
N SER A 174 6.71 -21.49 -15.63
CA SER A 174 7.61 -20.38 -15.37
C SER A 174 6.91 -19.37 -14.45
N VAL A 175 7.67 -18.67 -13.60
CA VAL A 175 7.16 -17.65 -12.67
C VAL A 175 6.95 -16.32 -13.43
N ARG A 176 6.23 -16.38 -14.54
CA ARG A 176 5.91 -15.23 -15.40
C ARG A 176 4.55 -14.68 -15.04
N LEU A 177 4.37 -13.38 -15.29
CA LEU A 177 3.13 -12.65 -15.00
C LEU A 177 1.91 -13.32 -15.63
N ASP A 178 1.97 -13.71 -16.91
CA ASP A 178 0.88 -14.40 -17.62
C ASP A 178 0.48 -15.73 -16.96
N SER A 179 1.46 -16.48 -16.48
CA SER A 179 1.23 -17.77 -15.82
C SER A 179 0.60 -17.62 -14.43
N VAL A 180 1.05 -16.62 -13.68
CA VAL A 180 0.53 -16.35 -12.33
C VAL A 180 -0.87 -15.74 -12.42
N ILE A 181 -1.14 -14.81 -13.34
CA ILE A 181 -2.48 -14.25 -13.57
C ILE A 181 -3.48 -15.31 -14.00
N ALA A 182 -3.05 -16.25 -14.87
CA ALA A 182 -3.89 -17.38 -15.24
C ALA A 182 -4.33 -18.20 -14.02
N LEU A 183 -3.44 -18.40 -13.05
CA LEU A 183 -3.76 -19.03 -11.77
C LEU A 183 -4.71 -18.19 -10.93
N CYS A 184 -4.40 -16.89 -10.74
CA CYS A 184 -5.21 -15.96 -9.94
C CYS A 184 -6.67 -15.89 -10.41
N GLY A 185 -6.86 -15.75 -11.72
CA GLY A 185 -8.17 -15.57 -12.34
C GLY A 185 -8.85 -16.86 -12.80
N ARG A 186 -8.20 -18.01 -12.63
CA ARG A 186 -8.63 -19.30 -13.25
C ARG A 186 -8.86 -19.13 -14.76
N LEU A 187 -7.93 -18.45 -15.44
CA LEU A 187 -7.98 -18.12 -16.86
C LEU A 187 -7.06 -19.03 -17.69
N SER A 188 -7.32 -19.09 -19.02
CA SER A 188 -6.30 -19.57 -19.95
C SER A 188 -5.13 -18.59 -20.02
N ARG A 189 -3.92 -19.07 -20.37
CA ARG A 189 -2.74 -18.20 -20.54
C ARG A 189 -2.96 -17.12 -21.60
N THR A 190 -3.65 -17.46 -22.69
CA THR A 190 -4.00 -16.50 -23.76
C THR A 190 -4.88 -15.38 -23.20
N ARG A 191 -5.88 -15.70 -22.38
CA ARG A 191 -6.76 -14.71 -21.78
C ARG A 191 -6.01 -13.86 -20.73
N ALA A 192 -5.11 -14.46 -19.95
CA ALA A 192 -4.24 -13.73 -19.03
C ALA A 192 -3.33 -12.73 -19.77
N ALA A 193 -2.76 -13.14 -20.92
CA ALA A 193 -1.97 -12.26 -21.78
C ALA A 193 -2.80 -11.06 -22.27
N SER A 194 -4.04 -11.28 -22.75
CA SER A 194 -4.92 -10.19 -23.15
C SER A 194 -5.21 -9.20 -22.01
N TYR A 195 -5.38 -9.67 -20.76
CA TYR A 195 -5.55 -8.77 -19.61
C TYR A 195 -4.34 -7.87 -19.38
N ILE A 196 -3.13 -8.39 -19.62
CA ILE A 196 -1.89 -7.63 -19.49
C ILE A 196 -1.76 -6.60 -20.63
N GLU A 197 -1.96 -7.03 -21.87
CA GLU A 197 -1.91 -6.18 -23.07
C GLU A 197 -2.97 -5.09 -23.05
N ASP A 198 -4.17 -5.36 -22.51
CA ASP A 198 -5.26 -4.41 -22.33
C ASP A 198 -5.07 -3.44 -21.15
N GLU A 199 -3.88 -3.37 -20.55
CA GLU A 199 -3.57 -2.51 -19.40
C GLU A 199 -4.49 -2.73 -18.17
N LYS A 200 -5.04 -3.94 -18.02
CA LYS A 200 -5.91 -4.32 -16.91
C LYS A 200 -5.15 -4.87 -15.70
N VAL A 201 -3.83 -4.95 -15.80
CA VAL A 201 -2.95 -5.52 -14.77
C VAL A 201 -1.95 -4.49 -14.31
N SER A 202 -1.79 -4.36 -13.00
CA SER A 202 -0.69 -3.62 -12.41
C SER A 202 0.13 -4.53 -11.49
N VAL A 203 1.43 -4.28 -11.46
CA VAL A 203 2.40 -4.90 -10.57
C VAL A 203 2.97 -3.79 -9.70
N ASN A 204 2.87 -3.96 -8.38
CA ASN A 204 3.28 -2.93 -7.40
C ASN A 204 2.72 -1.53 -7.73
N GLY A 205 1.46 -1.47 -8.15
CA GLY A 205 0.75 -0.23 -8.47
C GLY A 205 1.06 0.39 -9.84
N ALA A 206 2.06 -0.10 -10.57
CA ALA A 206 2.37 0.34 -11.92
C ALA A 206 1.69 -0.57 -12.96
N VAL A 207 1.04 0.02 -13.96
CA VAL A 207 0.46 -0.74 -15.09
C VAL A 207 1.58 -1.49 -15.80
N CYS A 208 1.37 -2.78 -16.02
CA CYS A 208 2.35 -3.65 -16.67
C CYS A 208 1.77 -4.23 -17.96
N THR A 209 2.45 -4.03 -19.08
CA THR A 209 2.12 -4.60 -20.39
C THR A 209 3.08 -5.72 -20.80
N ASN A 210 4.10 -6.01 -19.99
CA ASN A 210 5.05 -7.07 -20.26
C ASN A 210 4.51 -8.44 -19.81
N VAL A 211 3.94 -9.18 -20.74
CA VAL A 211 3.39 -10.53 -20.54
C VAL A 211 4.42 -11.49 -19.92
N SER A 212 5.70 -11.30 -20.23
CA SER A 212 6.79 -12.18 -19.82
C SER A 212 7.52 -11.71 -18.55
N LEU A 213 7.04 -10.68 -17.87
CA LEU A 213 7.65 -10.19 -16.63
C LEU A 213 7.81 -11.34 -15.62
N ASN A 214 9.03 -11.56 -15.15
CA ASN A 214 9.28 -12.51 -14.06
C ASN A 214 8.92 -11.88 -12.72
N LEU A 215 8.05 -12.54 -11.98
CA LEU A 215 7.60 -12.07 -10.66
C LEU A 215 8.57 -12.50 -9.55
N ARG A 216 8.65 -11.63 -8.53
CA ARG A 216 9.40 -11.87 -7.29
C ARG A 216 8.43 -12.04 -6.13
N GLY A 217 8.82 -12.79 -5.11
CA GLY A 217 8.03 -12.91 -3.89
C GLY A 217 7.72 -11.55 -3.26
N GLY A 218 6.52 -11.42 -2.72
CA GLY A 218 6.02 -10.18 -2.10
C GLY A 218 5.37 -9.18 -3.05
N GLU A 219 5.48 -9.33 -4.37
CA GLU A 219 4.87 -8.39 -5.33
C GLU A 219 3.34 -8.40 -5.26
N ILE A 220 2.77 -7.21 -5.39
CA ILE A 220 1.32 -6.99 -5.36
C ILE A 220 0.79 -6.90 -6.80
N LEU A 221 -0.12 -7.78 -7.12
CA LEU A 221 -0.79 -7.84 -8.42
C LEU A 221 -2.22 -7.33 -8.28
N SER A 222 -2.60 -6.32 -9.05
CA SER A 222 -4.00 -5.89 -9.16
C SER A 222 -4.52 -6.16 -10.55
N ILE A 223 -5.61 -6.93 -10.65
CA ILE A 223 -6.20 -7.38 -11.91
C ILE A 223 -7.62 -6.85 -11.96
N ARG A 224 -7.89 -5.93 -12.89
CA ARG A 224 -9.21 -5.28 -13.02
C ARG A 224 -10.30 -6.31 -13.23
N GLY A 225 -11.33 -6.28 -12.37
CA GLY A 225 -12.47 -7.19 -12.43
C GLY A 225 -12.24 -8.60 -11.85
N ILE A 226 -11.01 -8.90 -11.38
CA ILE A 226 -10.69 -10.21 -10.78
C ILE A 226 -10.33 -10.04 -9.29
N GLY A 227 -9.47 -9.07 -8.98
CA GLY A 227 -9.09 -8.80 -7.60
C GLY A 227 -7.63 -8.40 -7.43
N LYS A 228 -7.23 -8.31 -6.17
CA LYS A 228 -5.88 -7.98 -5.74
C LYS A 228 -5.24 -9.19 -5.08
N PHE A 229 -3.97 -9.39 -5.38
CA PHE A 229 -3.24 -10.57 -4.94
C PHE A 229 -1.83 -10.19 -4.50
N ARG A 230 -1.32 -10.87 -3.50
CA ARG A 230 0.09 -10.85 -3.13
C ARG A 230 0.74 -12.13 -3.63
N PHE A 231 1.79 -12.02 -4.41
CA PHE A 231 2.56 -13.17 -4.86
C PHE A 231 3.49 -13.64 -3.74
N GLY A 232 3.37 -14.93 -3.37
CA GLY A 232 4.24 -15.56 -2.37
C GLY A 232 5.62 -15.87 -2.93
N GLU A 233 6.52 -16.32 -2.07
CA GLU A 233 7.83 -16.80 -2.52
C GLU A 233 7.66 -18.03 -3.44
N PRO A 234 8.34 -18.06 -4.60
CA PRO A 234 8.32 -19.23 -5.45
C PRO A 234 8.90 -20.45 -4.73
N GLY A 235 8.16 -21.53 -4.74
CA GLY A 235 8.61 -22.78 -4.13
C GLY A 235 9.58 -23.58 -5.03
N ASN A 236 9.93 -24.76 -4.58
CA ASN A 236 10.87 -25.64 -5.28
C ASN A 236 10.33 -26.16 -6.62
N LEU A 237 11.25 -26.43 -7.55
CA LEU A 237 10.94 -27.15 -8.78
C LEU A 237 10.38 -28.55 -8.47
N LYS A 238 9.16 -28.82 -8.96
CA LYS A 238 8.53 -30.15 -8.87
C LYS A 238 8.92 -31.03 -10.06
N LYS A 239 8.60 -32.32 -9.96
CA LYS A 239 8.73 -33.26 -11.08
C LYS A 239 8.10 -32.68 -12.35
N LYS A 240 8.75 -32.77 -13.50
CA LYS A 240 8.39 -32.20 -14.81
C LYS A 240 8.71 -30.71 -15.00
N GLY A 241 9.68 -30.13 -14.26
CA GLY A 241 10.16 -28.75 -14.50
C GLY A 241 9.14 -27.64 -14.21
N ARG A 242 8.14 -27.91 -13.34
CA ARG A 242 7.17 -26.91 -12.90
C ARG A 242 7.53 -26.36 -11.52
N THR A 243 7.38 -25.06 -11.34
CA THR A 243 7.59 -24.39 -10.05
C THR A 243 6.27 -24.32 -9.30
N SER A 244 6.29 -24.66 -8.01
CA SER A 244 5.12 -24.41 -7.16
C SER A 244 5.05 -22.93 -6.82
N VAL A 245 3.83 -22.38 -6.86
CA VAL A 245 3.58 -20.96 -6.53
C VAL A 245 2.38 -20.87 -5.64
N VAL A 246 2.41 -19.85 -4.78
CA VAL A 246 1.31 -19.48 -3.92
C VAL A 246 0.99 -18.02 -4.16
N VAL A 247 -0.28 -17.68 -4.26
CA VAL A 247 -0.77 -16.31 -4.28
C VAL A 247 -1.81 -16.13 -3.20
N TYR A 248 -1.80 -14.98 -2.55
CA TYR A 248 -2.75 -14.64 -1.50
C TYR A 248 -3.70 -13.57 -2.04
N ARG A 249 -4.97 -13.92 -2.15
CA ARG A 249 -6.02 -12.99 -2.59
C ARG A 249 -6.51 -12.18 -1.40
N TYR A 250 -6.51 -10.87 -1.54
CA TYR A 250 -7.18 -9.97 -0.58
C TYR A 250 -8.70 -10.13 -0.73
N LYS A 251 -9.39 -10.34 0.39
CA LYS A 251 -10.86 -10.42 0.44
C LYS A 251 -11.49 -9.04 0.56
#